data_70f8265c67aa8daded6250d8ea2c98e8
#
_entry.id   70f8265c67aa8daded6250d8ea2c98e8
#
_cell.length_a   1.000
_cell.length_b   1.000
_cell.length_c   1.000
_cell.angle_alpha   90.00
_cell.angle_beta   90.00
_cell.angle_gamma   90.00
#
_symmetry.space_group_name_H-M   'P 1'
#
loop_
_entity.id
_entity.type
_entity.pdbx_description
1 polymer ?
#
loop_
_entity_poly.entity_id
_entity_poly.type
_entity_poly.pdbx_seq_one_letter_code
_entity_poly.pdbx_strand_id
1 'polypeptide(L)'
;MIMSTHNIYLLDTCICVALLKKSPSVIQRLREVGTHNCKISDITLAELYFGAFKSGKEKHFNDVSEISKLFEKYPIRHIRKYGEIRWELEKQGLRIGDMDMFIAATALEEDLVLVTGNVKHFERIPGLKVENWMERK
;
A
#
# COMPACT_ATOMS: atom_id res chain seq x y z
N MET A 1 30.15 15.01 -2.22
CA MET A 1 29.60 13.70 -1.92
C MET A 1 28.10 13.67 -2.17
N ILE A 2 27.68 12.65 -2.83
CA ILE A 2 26.30 12.52 -3.21
C ILE A 2 25.55 11.68 -2.18
N MET A 3 24.50 12.25 -1.66
CA MET A 3 23.60 11.48 -0.83
C MET A 3 22.54 10.86 -1.71
N SER A 4 22.59 9.57 -1.80
CA SER A 4 21.57 8.86 -2.52
C SER A 4 20.41 8.62 -1.56
N THR A 5 19.28 9.24 -1.84
CA THR A 5 18.11 8.96 -1.05
C THR A 5 17.31 7.87 -1.75
N HIS A 6 17.09 6.81 -1.02
CA HIS A 6 16.30 5.72 -1.53
C HIS A 6 14.93 5.78 -0.92
N ASN A 7 13.93 5.93 -1.78
CA ASN A 7 12.58 5.82 -1.30
C ASN A 7 12.26 4.37 -1.00
N ILE A 8 11.48 4.17 0.03
CA ILE A 8 10.88 2.89 0.34
C ILE A 8 9.41 3.03 0.02
N TYR A 9 8.86 2.03 -0.64
CA TYR A 9 7.50 2.08 -1.17
C TYR A 9 6.60 1.12 -0.41
N LEU A 10 5.44 1.62 -0.01
CA LEU A 10 4.42 0.79 0.63
C LEU A 10 3.34 0.52 -0.41
N LEU A 11 3.18 -0.75 -0.79
CA LEU A 11 2.26 -1.12 -1.85
C LEU A 11 0.88 -1.39 -1.25
N ASP A 12 -0.12 -0.66 -1.74
CA ASP A 12 -1.50 -0.87 -1.35
C ASP A 12 -2.04 -2.16 -1.96
N THR A 13 -3.17 -2.61 -1.45
CA THR A 13 -3.78 -3.88 -1.87
C THR A 13 -4.02 -3.93 -3.39
N CYS A 14 -4.54 -2.85 -3.97
CA CYS A 14 -4.83 -2.84 -5.41
C CYS A 14 -3.57 -3.01 -6.25
N ILE A 15 -2.42 -2.55 -5.75
CA ILE A 15 -1.15 -2.72 -6.46
C ILE A 15 -0.72 -4.18 -6.41
N CYS A 16 -0.88 -4.83 -5.26
CA CYS A 16 -0.57 -6.25 -5.13
C CYS A 16 -1.45 -7.09 -6.06
N VAL A 17 -2.74 -6.75 -6.15
CA VAL A 17 -3.64 -7.45 -7.05
C VAL A 17 -3.20 -7.24 -8.50
N ALA A 18 -2.83 -6.01 -8.86
CA ALA A 18 -2.36 -5.73 -10.21
C ALA A 18 -1.09 -6.51 -10.51
N LEU A 19 -0.19 -6.64 -9.54
CA LEU A 19 1.03 -7.42 -9.70
C LEU A 19 0.70 -8.90 -9.95
N LEU A 20 -0.25 -9.45 -9.20
CA LEU A 20 -0.68 -10.84 -9.39
C LEU A 20 -1.31 -11.05 -10.75
N LYS A 21 -1.98 -10.03 -11.30
CA LYS A 21 -2.56 -10.07 -12.64
C LYS A 21 -1.55 -9.72 -13.72
N LYS A 22 -0.29 -9.55 -13.35
CA LYS A 22 0.83 -9.30 -14.24
C LYS A 22 0.68 -7.99 -15.02
N SER A 23 0.22 -6.95 -14.34
CA SER A 23 0.14 -5.62 -14.92
C SER A 23 1.53 -5.16 -15.39
N PRO A 24 1.70 -4.85 -16.69
CA PRO A 24 3.03 -4.46 -17.19
C PRO A 24 3.58 -3.21 -16.52
N SER A 25 2.74 -2.21 -16.26
CA SER A 25 3.20 -0.96 -15.66
C SER A 25 3.66 -1.17 -14.23
N VAL A 26 2.93 -2.00 -13.45
CA VAL A 26 3.33 -2.28 -12.08
C VAL A 26 4.62 -3.08 -12.05
N ILE A 27 4.72 -4.09 -12.92
CA ILE A 27 5.93 -4.91 -12.99
C ILE A 27 7.13 -4.05 -13.37
N GLN A 28 6.96 -3.15 -14.34
CA GLN A 28 8.06 -2.29 -14.76
C GLN A 28 8.55 -1.39 -13.64
N ARG A 29 7.62 -0.73 -12.93
CA ARG A 29 8.01 0.13 -11.82
C ARG A 29 8.68 -0.65 -10.70
N LEU A 30 8.17 -1.86 -10.43
CA LEU A 30 8.77 -2.71 -9.42
C LEU A 30 10.24 -3.02 -9.77
N ARG A 31 10.51 -3.30 -11.04
CA ARG A 31 11.87 -3.55 -11.49
C ARG A 31 12.74 -2.30 -11.36
N GLU A 32 12.18 -1.14 -11.68
CA GLU A 32 12.93 0.12 -11.63
C GLU A 32 13.33 0.47 -10.21
N VAL A 33 12.43 0.32 -9.25
CA VAL A 33 12.74 0.71 -7.87
C VAL A 33 13.41 -0.42 -7.08
N GLY A 34 13.23 -1.65 -7.50
CA GLY A 34 13.77 -2.82 -6.81
C GLY A 34 12.82 -3.39 -5.79
N THR A 35 12.63 -4.71 -5.85
CA THR A 35 11.69 -5.40 -4.96
C THR A 35 12.02 -5.18 -3.48
N HIS A 36 13.31 -5.11 -3.16
CA HIS A 36 13.75 -4.94 -1.76
C HIS A 36 13.40 -3.57 -1.20
N ASN A 37 13.06 -2.62 -2.04
CA ASN A 37 12.61 -1.29 -1.61
C ASN A 37 11.10 -1.20 -1.49
N CYS A 38 10.39 -2.31 -1.66
CA CYS A 38 8.93 -2.35 -1.62
C CYS A 38 8.48 -3.19 -0.43
N LYS A 39 7.50 -2.68 0.29
CA LYS A 39 6.96 -3.32 1.49
C LYS A 39 5.45 -3.35 1.40
N ILE A 40 4.83 -4.14 2.25
CA ILE A 40 3.37 -4.13 2.37
C ILE A 40 3.00 -4.01 3.85
N SER A 41 1.77 -3.60 4.12
CA SER A 41 1.24 -3.56 5.47
C SER A 41 0.59 -4.90 5.79
N ASP A 42 0.56 -5.25 7.08
CA ASP A 42 -0.25 -6.39 7.52
C ASP A 42 -1.72 -6.19 7.15
N ILE A 43 -2.18 -4.92 7.06
CA ILE A 43 -3.53 -4.62 6.59
C ILE A 43 -3.72 -5.13 5.16
N THR A 44 -2.76 -4.85 4.28
CA THR A 44 -2.82 -5.32 2.89
C THR A 44 -2.88 -6.84 2.83
N LEU A 45 -2.05 -7.50 3.66
CA LEU A 45 -2.04 -8.95 3.69
C LEU A 45 -3.40 -9.48 4.15
N ALA A 46 -4.00 -8.84 5.16
CA ALA A 46 -5.32 -9.24 5.65
C ALA A 46 -6.37 -9.10 4.56
N GLU A 47 -6.32 -8.01 3.79
CA GLU A 47 -7.27 -7.82 2.70
C GLU A 47 -7.10 -8.86 1.60
N LEU A 48 -5.87 -9.21 1.30
CA LEU A 48 -5.60 -10.26 0.30
C LEU A 48 -6.13 -11.61 0.76
N TYR A 49 -5.96 -11.94 2.05
CA TYR A 49 -6.53 -13.19 2.58
C TYR A 49 -8.05 -13.17 2.54
N PHE A 50 -8.67 -12.04 2.86
CA PHE A 50 -10.12 -11.93 2.73
C PHE A 50 -10.56 -12.25 1.29
N GLY A 51 -9.85 -11.68 0.31
CA GLY A 51 -10.16 -11.98 -1.09
C GLY A 51 -10.00 -13.45 -1.44
N ALA A 52 -8.97 -14.09 -0.89
CA ALA A 52 -8.73 -15.52 -1.15
C ALA A 52 -9.87 -16.37 -0.56
N PHE A 53 -10.30 -16.07 0.68
CA PHE A 53 -11.41 -16.80 1.28
C PHE A 53 -12.70 -16.59 0.50
N LYS A 54 -12.94 -15.35 0.08
CA LYS A 54 -14.14 -15.02 -0.69
C LYS A 54 -14.19 -15.79 -2.01
N SER A 55 -13.05 -15.94 -2.67
CA SER A 55 -12.98 -16.67 -3.94
C SER A 55 -13.12 -18.19 -3.75
N GLY A 56 -12.66 -18.70 -2.61
CA GLY A 56 -12.67 -20.13 -2.32
C GLY A 56 -11.69 -20.95 -3.15
N LYS A 57 -10.79 -20.29 -3.90
CA LYS A 57 -9.87 -21.01 -4.80
C LYS A 57 -8.49 -21.10 -4.16
N GLU A 58 -7.94 -22.32 -4.17
CA GLU A 58 -6.62 -22.55 -3.61
C GLU A 58 -5.55 -21.70 -4.29
N LYS A 59 -5.71 -21.47 -5.58
CA LYS A 59 -4.77 -20.63 -6.33
C LYS A 59 -4.59 -19.27 -5.68
N HIS A 60 -5.67 -18.68 -5.16
CA HIS A 60 -5.59 -17.35 -4.56
C HIS A 60 -4.84 -17.37 -3.24
N PHE A 61 -4.96 -18.47 -2.46
CA PHE A 61 -4.17 -18.61 -1.24
C PHE A 61 -2.69 -18.73 -1.57
N ASN A 62 -2.37 -19.46 -2.64
CA ASN A 62 -0.98 -19.57 -3.09
C ASN A 62 -0.44 -18.20 -3.53
N ASP A 63 -1.26 -17.41 -4.21
CA ASP A 63 -0.88 -16.06 -4.62
C ASP A 63 -0.57 -15.18 -3.42
N VAL A 64 -1.40 -15.23 -2.38
CA VAL A 64 -1.16 -14.44 -1.17
C VAL A 64 0.13 -14.89 -0.50
N SER A 65 0.37 -16.19 -0.46
CA SER A 65 1.61 -16.73 0.11
C SER A 65 2.83 -16.18 -0.63
N GLU A 66 2.77 -16.11 -1.96
CA GLU A 66 3.87 -15.58 -2.76
C GLU A 66 4.11 -14.10 -2.48
N ILE A 67 3.05 -13.31 -2.39
CA ILE A 67 3.16 -11.89 -2.04
C ILE A 67 3.80 -11.75 -0.66
N SER A 68 3.36 -12.56 0.30
CA SER A 68 3.89 -12.51 1.66
C SER A 68 5.39 -12.82 1.71
N LYS A 69 5.84 -13.74 0.88
CA LYS A 69 7.27 -14.08 0.81
C LYS A 69 8.08 -13.02 0.10
N LEU A 70 7.48 -12.38 -0.89
CA LEU A 70 8.18 -11.43 -1.74
C LEU A 70 8.49 -10.12 -1.02
N PHE A 71 7.56 -9.65 -0.19
CA PHE A 71 7.67 -8.33 0.43
C PHE A 71 7.74 -8.43 1.95
N GLU A 72 8.58 -7.58 2.54
CA GLU A 72 8.61 -7.40 3.97
C GLU A 72 7.34 -6.71 4.43
N LYS A 73 6.87 -7.03 5.64
CA LYS A 73 5.60 -6.52 6.14
C LYS A 73 5.78 -5.55 7.28
N TYR A 74 4.99 -4.48 7.26
CA TYR A 74 4.88 -3.55 8.39
C TYR A 74 3.68 -3.94 9.24
N PRO A 75 3.87 -4.12 10.55
CA PRO A 75 2.75 -4.45 11.42
C PRO A 75 1.88 -3.22 11.69
N ILE A 76 0.68 -3.46 12.18
CA ILE A 76 -0.25 -2.40 12.57
C ILE A 76 0.23 -1.86 13.92
N ARG A 77 0.74 -0.63 13.95
CA ARG A 77 1.17 -0.06 15.23
C ARG A 77 1.13 1.47 15.30
N HIS A 78 0.76 2.14 14.24
CA HIS A 78 0.72 3.61 14.26
C HIS A 78 -0.67 4.10 14.65
N ILE A 79 -1.09 3.71 15.84
CA ILE A 79 -2.46 3.86 16.30
C ILE A 79 -2.81 5.32 16.52
N ARG A 80 -1.89 6.08 17.12
CA ARG A 80 -2.13 7.49 17.37
C ARG A 80 -2.26 8.27 16.07
N LYS A 81 -1.39 7.98 15.10
CA LYS A 81 -1.45 8.67 13.81
C LYS A 81 -2.77 8.35 13.09
N TYR A 82 -3.26 7.12 13.21
CA TYR A 82 -4.57 6.79 12.67
C TYR A 82 -5.65 7.71 13.26
N GLY A 83 -5.65 7.91 14.57
CA GLY A 83 -6.63 8.77 15.22
C GLY A 83 -6.55 10.19 14.72
N GLU A 84 -5.34 10.70 14.56
CA GLU A 84 -5.12 12.05 14.05
C GLU A 84 -5.64 12.21 12.63
N ILE A 85 -5.30 11.28 11.75
CA ILE A 85 -5.75 11.31 10.36
C ILE A 85 -7.28 11.27 10.29
N ARG A 86 -7.88 10.34 11.03
CA ARG A 86 -9.32 10.18 11.02
C ARG A 86 -10.03 11.45 11.47
N TRP A 87 -9.56 12.07 12.54
CA TRP A 87 -10.17 13.30 13.03
C TRP A 87 -10.05 14.41 12.00
N GLU A 88 -8.86 14.58 11.41
CA GLU A 88 -8.66 15.62 10.41
C GLU A 88 -9.60 15.45 9.22
N LEU A 89 -9.76 14.21 8.75
CA LEU A 89 -10.64 13.97 7.61
C LEU A 89 -12.11 14.11 7.97
N GLU A 90 -12.49 13.67 9.16
CA GLU A 90 -13.89 13.78 9.58
C GLU A 90 -14.31 15.23 9.75
N LYS A 91 -13.41 16.08 10.26
CA LYS A 91 -13.71 17.51 10.38
C LYS A 91 -14.05 18.14 9.04
N GLN A 92 -13.47 17.63 7.98
CA GLN A 92 -13.65 18.18 6.64
C GLN A 92 -14.71 17.43 5.84
N GLY A 93 -15.31 16.39 6.41
CA GLY A 93 -16.25 15.55 5.69
C GLY A 93 -15.62 14.71 4.59
N LEU A 94 -14.34 14.39 4.74
CA LEU A 94 -13.57 13.69 3.71
C LEU A 94 -13.10 12.31 4.14
N ARG A 95 -13.80 11.70 5.09
CA ARG A 95 -13.37 10.42 5.65
C ARG A 95 -13.21 9.35 4.57
N ILE A 96 -12.15 8.53 4.71
CA ILE A 96 -11.93 7.34 3.90
C ILE A 96 -12.05 6.11 4.80
N GLY A 97 -11.92 4.91 4.24
CA GLY A 97 -12.06 3.69 5.02
C GLY A 97 -10.99 3.54 6.09
N ASP A 98 -11.32 2.81 7.15
CA ASP A 98 -10.40 2.62 8.28
C ASP A 98 -9.11 1.91 7.86
N MET A 99 -9.22 0.89 7.03
CA MET A 99 -8.03 0.16 6.55
C MET A 99 -7.09 1.11 5.82
N ASP A 100 -7.64 1.97 4.96
CA ASP A 100 -6.85 2.94 4.23
C ASP A 100 -6.18 3.93 5.17
N MET A 101 -6.86 4.33 6.25
CA MET A 101 -6.27 5.25 7.21
C MET A 101 -5.12 4.61 7.98
N PHE A 102 -5.21 3.31 8.28
CA PHE A 102 -4.08 2.60 8.90
C PHE A 102 -2.89 2.49 7.95
N ILE A 103 -3.16 2.24 6.68
CA ILE A 103 -2.09 2.17 5.67
C ILE A 103 -1.42 3.54 5.55
N ALA A 104 -2.22 4.60 5.49
CA ALA A 104 -1.69 5.97 5.41
C ALA A 104 -0.88 6.32 6.65
N ALA A 105 -1.35 5.93 7.83
CA ALA A 105 -0.62 6.17 9.08
C ALA A 105 0.76 5.52 9.04
N THR A 106 0.82 4.28 8.54
CA THR A 106 2.09 3.58 8.40
C THR A 106 3.03 4.33 7.47
N ALA A 107 2.52 4.74 6.30
CA ALA A 107 3.35 5.44 5.32
C ALA A 107 3.89 6.76 5.88
N LEU A 108 3.06 7.50 6.59
CA LEU A 108 3.49 8.78 7.17
C LEU A 108 4.54 8.59 8.25
N GLU A 109 4.29 7.66 9.20
CA GLU A 109 5.19 7.49 10.34
C GLU A 109 6.50 6.83 9.95
N GLU A 110 6.49 5.98 8.93
CA GLU A 110 7.70 5.30 8.46
C GLU A 110 8.36 6.03 7.29
N ASP A 111 7.81 7.17 6.89
CA ASP A 111 8.33 7.98 5.79
C ASP A 111 8.42 7.18 4.48
N LEU A 112 7.31 6.56 4.11
CA LEU A 112 7.23 5.73 2.91
C LEU A 112 6.42 6.43 1.82
N VAL A 113 6.70 6.05 0.57
CA VAL A 113 5.86 6.46 -0.55
C VAL A 113 4.74 5.42 -0.67
N LEU A 114 3.50 5.86 -0.56
CA LEU A 114 2.36 4.97 -0.72
C LEU A 114 2.08 4.80 -2.21
N VAL A 115 2.06 3.54 -2.66
CA VAL A 115 1.75 3.22 -4.05
C VAL A 115 0.33 2.66 -4.10
N THR A 116 -0.55 3.37 -4.81
CA THR A 116 -1.97 3.02 -4.82
C THR A 116 -2.63 3.50 -6.11
N GLY A 117 -3.72 2.84 -6.49
CA GLY A 117 -4.58 3.31 -7.57
C GLY A 117 -5.61 4.32 -7.08
N ASN A 118 -5.79 4.46 -5.76
CA ASN A 118 -6.80 5.33 -5.16
C ASN A 118 -6.21 6.68 -4.75
N VAL A 119 -5.52 7.33 -5.68
CA VAL A 119 -4.83 8.57 -5.38
C VAL A 119 -5.76 9.63 -4.78
N LYS A 120 -7.00 9.72 -5.29
CA LYS A 120 -7.93 10.74 -4.81
C LYS A 120 -8.27 10.60 -3.33
N HIS A 121 -8.33 9.37 -2.83
CA HIS A 121 -8.58 9.15 -1.40
C HIS A 121 -7.40 9.63 -0.57
N PHE A 122 -6.21 9.25 -0.98
CA PHE A 122 -5.03 9.46 -0.15
C PHE A 122 -4.45 10.87 -0.28
N GLU A 123 -4.72 11.56 -1.40
CA GLU A 123 -4.22 12.93 -1.54
C GLU A 123 -4.89 13.89 -0.56
N ARG A 124 -5.99 13.47 0.07
CA ARG A 124 -6.64 14.25 1.12
C ARG A 124 -5.82 14.33 2.40
N ILE A 125 -4.80 13.49 2.52
CA ILE A 125 -4.00 13.38 3.75
C ILE A 125 -2.75 14.22 3.60
N PRO A 126 -2.59 15.29 4.41
CA PRO A 126 -1.44 16.18 4.27
C PRO A 126 -0.12 15.45 4.54
N GLY A 127 0.87 15.73 3.72
CA GLY A 127 2.20 15.19 3.91
C GLY A 127 2.43 13.80 3.38
N LEU A 128 1.38 13.13 2.92
CA LEU A 128 1.51 11.77 2.39
C LEU A 128 2.04 11.79 0.97
N LYS A 129 3.11 11.07 0.72
CA LYS A 129 3.67 10.91 -0.62
C LYS A 129 2.97 9.74 -1.29
N VAL A 130 2.40 9.97 -2.48
CA VAL A 130 1.58 8.98 -3.18
C VAL A 130 2.03 8.84 -4.61
N GLU A 131 2.12 7.61 -5.10
CA GLU A 131 2.38 7.31 -6.51
C GLU A 131 1.36 6.29 -7.01
N ASN A 132 1.02 6.39 -8.27
CA ASN A 132 0.15 5.41 -8.92
C ASN A 132 0.94 4.68 -10.00
N TRP A 133 1.22 3.40 -9.77
CA TRP A 133 1.96 2.59 -10.73
C TRP A 133 1.06 1.91 -11.75
N MET A 134 -0.24 2.01 -11.57
CA MET A 134 -1.22 1.43 -12.49
C MET A 134 -1.54 2.36 -13.63
N GLU A 135 -1.15 3.60 -13.50
CA GLU A 135 -1.49 4.62 -14.46
C GLU A 135 -0.83 4.40 -15.81
N ARG A 136 -1.61 4.44 -16.86
CA ARG A 136 -1.15 4.28 -18.24
C ARG A 136 -1.65 5.42 -19.08
N LYS A 137 -0.82 5.81 -19.97
CA LYS A 137 -1.22 6.85 -20.90
C LYS A 137 -1.09 6.34 -22.32
#